data_ff5a5203f30dbcb660c3028460f99677
#
_entry.id   ff5a5203f30dbcb660c3028460f99677
#
_cell.length_a   1.000
_cell.length_b   1.000
_cell.length_c   1.000
_cell.angle_alpha   90.00
_cell.angle_beta   90.00
_cell.angle_gamma   90.00
#
_symmetry.space_group_name_H-M   'P 1'
#
loop_
_entity.id
_entity.type
_entity.pdbx_description
1 polymer ?
#
loop_
_entity_poly.entity_id
_entity_poly.type
_entity_poly.pdbx_seq_one_letter_code
_entity_poly.pdbx_strand_id
1 'polypeptide(L)'
;MTADHVSARTEAETPEARGSEAGTFDRLWTGAKDSPPIVWLARLGAVFVVFQTYIYLRWICSDKFAPADNGPDDIPGYTLAWIRFWEIGCLVLGVGLAAYIIGKMRRERQFPTLGVFVLAWLLAAWQDVGVNAVRPVFGYNGAFFNMGTWAEFIPGWVEKGPENPQPIIYFLASYIVLTPLAIMGIDKLIETLRRRFPRLNRAGVIAFMIALFTFLCLALEQVFIRFGAWHYLRVNETWSIFPGTMYQFPLYEGVVFGGIVTVISIGIYCFRDKDGLMITDKGIERLKPTKWLPVIRILSLTAVFNLVMMVFMLGFNFVNMHAGTQPPADEIPSYV
;
A
#
# COMPACT_ATOMS: atom_id res chain seq x y z
N MET A 1 59.04 -27.94 -23.26
CA MET A 1 59.25 -27.94 -21.82
C MET A 1 58.51 -26.73 -21.32
N THR A 2 57.50 -26.75 -20.56
CA THR A 2 56.65 -27.69 -19.84
C THR A 2 55.25 -27.08 -19.80
N ALA A 3 54.24 -27.87 -20.09
CA ALA A 3 52.83 -27.49 -19.99
C ALA A 3 52.43 -27.51 -18.51
N ASP A 4 51.71 -26.50 -18.06
CA ASP A 4 50.97 -26.56 -16.82
C ASP A 4 49.47 -26.38 -17.09
N HIS A 5 48.76 -27.51 -16.95
CA HIS A 5 47.33 -27.60 -16.93
C HIS A 5 46.79 -26.99 -15.62
N VAL A 6 46.05 -25.89 -15.68
CA VAL A 6 45.22 -25.44 -14.59
C VAL A 6 43.80 -26.04 -14.75
N SER A 7 43.57 -27.08 -13.98
CA SER A 7 42.29 -27.73 -13.78
C SER A 7 41.30 -26.77 -13.13
N ALA A 8 40.20 -26.43 -13.86
CA ALA A 8 39.01 -25.79 -13.28
C ALA A 8 38.31 -26.77 -12.30
N ARG A 9 38.51 -26.58 -11.02
CA ARG A 9 37.70 -27.21 -9.98
C ARG A 9 36.35 -26.54 -9.97
N THR A 10 35.35 -27.24 -10.45
CA THR A 10 33.93 -27.00 -10.15
C THR A 10 33.78 -27.24 -8.64
N GLU A 11 33.66 -26.19 -7.85
CA GLU A 11 33.25 -26.32 -6.45
C GLU A 11 31.82 -26.87 -6.39
N ALA A 12 31.73 -28.16 -6.14
CA ALA A 12 30.45 -28.78 -5.76
C ALA A 12 30.02 -28.15 -4.42
N GLU A 13 28.84 -27.50 -4.39
CA GLU A 13 28.22 -27.03 -3.16
C GLU A 13 28.20 -28.16 -2.13
N THR A 14 28.85 -27.93 -1.00
CA THR A 14 28.94 -28.90 0.06
C THR A 14 27.57 -29.16 0.69
N PRO A 15 27.25 -30.37 1.13
CA PRO A 15 25.98 -30.71 1.80
C PRO A 15 25.66 -29.83 3.02
N GLU A 16 26.67 -29.25 3.68
CA GLU A 16 26.52 -28.35 4.81
C GLU A 16 25.85 -27.01 4.45
N ALA A 17 26.04 -26.48 3.24
CA ALA A 17 25.36 -25.25 2.81
C ALA A 17 23.84 -25.45 2.65
N ARG A 18 23.40 -26.62 2.14
CA ARG A 18 21.98 -26.97 2.02
C ARG A 18 21.32 -27.19 3.38
N GLY A 19 22.00 -27.80 4.36
CA GLY A 19 21.50 -27.96 5.71
C GLY A 19 21.30 -26.66 6.48
N SER A 20 22.13 -25.63 6.20
CA SER A 20 22.05 -24.30 6.80
C SER A 20 20.84 -23.48 6.29
N GLU A 21 20.49 -23.60 5.01
CA GLU A 21 19.32 -22.91 4.44
C GLU A 21 17.99 -23.49 4.90
N ALA A 22 17.87 -24.82 4.94
CA ALA A 22 16.70 -25.51 5.48
C ALA A 22 16.46 -25.13 6.96
N GLY A 23 17.52 -25.07 7.77
CA GLY A 23 17.41 -24.69 9.19
C GLY A 23 16.94 -23.23 9.43
N THR A 24 17.13 -22.32 8.49
CA THR A 24 16.63 -20.93 8.61
C THR A 24 15.16 -20.85 8.22
N PHE A 25 14.75 -21.58 7.17
CA PHE A 25 13.36 -21.67 6.75
C PHE A 25 12.51 -22.40 7.81
N ASP A 26 13.01 -23.50 8.35
CA ASP A 26 12.35 -24.24 9.42
C ASP A 26 12.14 -23.40 10.69
N ARG A 27 13.06 -22.48 11.03
CA ARG A 27 12.91 -21.56 12.16
C ARG A 27 11.81 -20.53 11.97
N LEU A 28 11.47 -20.18 10.74
CA LEU A 28 10.31 -19.31 10.46
C LEU A 28 9.00 -19.97 10.89
N TRP A 29 8.92 -21.30 10.83
CA TRP A 29 7.68 -22.07 11.07
C TRP A 29 7.65 -22.81 12.40
N THR A 30 8.79 -23.16 12.99
CA THR A 30 8.89 -24.00 14.19
C THR A 30 8.82 -23.23 15.52
N GLY A 31 8.05 -22.17 15.67
CA GLY A 31 7.58 -21.61 16.97
C GLY A 31 8.58 -21.52 18.14
N ALA A 32 9.91 -21.44 17.89
CA ALA A 32 10.89 -21.32 18.96
C ALA A 32 10.65 -20.03 19.75
N LYS A 33 10.48 -20.12 21.08
CA LYS A 33 10.21 -19.02 22.01
C LYS A 33 11.23 -17.87 21.91
N ASP A 34 12.43 -18.14 21.41
CA ASP A 34 13.55 -17.21 21.24
C ASP A 34 13.69 -16.61 19.83
N SER A 35 12.66 -16.73 18.99
CA SER A 35 12.70 -16.13 17.65
C SER A 35 12.77 -14.60 17.74
N PRO A 36 13.65 -13.92 16.96
CA PRO A 36 13.75 -12.46 16.97
C PRO A 36 12.46 -11.80 16.44
N PRO A 37 12.19 -10.54 16.80
CA PRO A 37 10.96 -9.82 16.43
C PRO A 37 10.64 -9.86 14.94
N ILE A 38 11.63 -9.70 14.07
CA ILE A 38 11.48 -9.76 12.61
C ILE A 38 10.84 -11.07 12.15
N VAL A 39 11.16 -12.21 12.80
CA VAL A 39 10.63 -13.54 12.44
C VAL A 39 9.15 -13.63 12.81
N TRP A 40 8.75 -13.11 13.96
CA TRP A 40 7.34 -13.06 14.35
C TRP A 40 6.51 -12.19 13.41
N LEU A 41 7.04 -11.01 13.07
CA LEU A 41 6.40 -10.14 12.08
C LEU A 41 6.33 -10.82 10.71
N ALA A 42 7.39 -11.50 10.27
CA ALA A 42 7.38 -12.20 8.99
C ALA A 42 6.36 -13.33 8.94
N ARG A 43 6.17 -14.08 10.04
CA ARG A 43 5.10 -15.09 10.15
C ARG A 43 3.73 -14.46 9.99
N LEU A 44 3.48 -13.37 10.71
CA LEU A 44 2.21 -12.63 10.61
C LEU A 44 2.00 -12.10 9.19
N GLY A 45 3.06 -11.53 8.56
CA GLY A 45 3.01 -11.09 7.17
C GLY A 45 2.70 -12.22 6.20
N ALA A 46 3.26 -13.41 6.43
CA ALA A 46 2.93 -14.58 5.63
C ALA A 46 1.46 -15.00 5.75
N VAL A 47 0.87 -14.88 6.95
CA VAL A 47 -0.58 -15.12 7.16
C VAL A 47 -1.39 -14.12 6.33
N PHE A 48 -1.05 -12.83 6.34
CA PHE A 48 -1.74 -11.84 5.51
C PHE A 48 -1.59 -12.13 4.01
N VAL A 49 -0.41 -12.55 3.55
CA VAL A 49 -0.18 -12.90 2.14
C VAL A 49 -1.03 -14.11 1.73
N VAL A 50 -1.11 -15.16 2.57
CA VAL A 50 -1.96 -16.32 2.31
C VAL A 50 -3.44 -15.90 2.25
N PHE A 51 -3.87 -15.07 3.20
CA PHE A 51 -5.25 -14.58 3.28
C PHE A 51 -5.63 -13.75 2.05
N GLN A 52 -4.82 -12.78 1.65
CA GLN A 52 -5.09 -12.00 0.44
C GLN A 52 -5.05 -12.86 -0.83
N THR A 53 -4.14 -13.85 -0.90
CA THR A 53 -4.07 -14.78 -2.03
C THR A 53 -5.36 -15.58 -2.14
N TYR A 54 -5.90 -16.06 -1.02
CA TYR A 54 -7.20 -16.73 -0.97
C TYR A 54 -8.31 -15.84 -1.52
N ILE A 55 -8.38 -14.56 -1.09
CA ILE A 55 -9.39 -13.60 -1.56
C ILE A 55 -9.27 -13.39 -3.07
N TYR A 56 -8.07 -13.09 -3.56
CA TYR A 56 -7.85 -12.82 -4.99
C TYR A 56 -8.11 -14.04 -5.87
N LEU A 57 -7.72 -15.25 -5.44
CA LEU A 57 -8.01 -16.47 -6.19
C LEU A 57 -9.52 -16.73 -6.25
N ARG A 58 -10.24 -16.53 -5.14
CA ARG A 58 -11.70 -16.65 -5.10
C ARG A 58 -12.36 -15.69 -6.07
N TRP A 59 -11.90 -14.43 -6.09
CA TRP A 59 -12.42 -13.41 -7.00
C TRP A 59 -12.11 -13.72 -8.47
N ILE A 60 -10.84 -13.99 -8.81
CA ILE A 60 -10.40 -14.24 -10.19
C ILE A 60 -11.08 -15.50 -10.78
N CYS A 61 -11.35 -16.52 -9.95
CA CYS A 61 -12.02 -17.75 -10.38
C CYS A 61 -13.55 -17.70 -10.32
N SER A 62 -14.14 -16.53 -10.03
CA SER A 62 -15.59 -16.35 -9.95
C SER A 62 -16.16 -15.69 -11.22
N ASP A 63 -17.48 -15.72 -11.37
CA ASP A 63 -18.24 -14.97 -12.36
C ASP A 63 -18.23 -13.45 -12.12
N LYS A 64 -17.81 -13.02 -10.93
CA LYS A 64 -17.65 -11.62 -10.55
C LYS A 64 -16.36 -10.96 -11.07
N PHE A 65 -15.46 -11.73 -11.66
CA PHE A 65 -14.25 -11.20 -12.31
C PHE A 65 -14.60 -10.68 -13.71
N ALA A 66 -15.30 -9.57 -13.75
CA ALA A 66 -15.79 -8.91 -14.97
C ALA A 66 -15.75 -7.39 -14.79
N PRO A 67 -15.59 -6.61 -15.86
CA PRO A 67 -15.74 -5.16 -15.82
C PRO A 67 -17.12 -4.77 -15.26
N ALA A 68 -17.16 -3.78 -14.37
CA ALA A 68 -18.42 -3.22 -13.90
C ALA A 68 -19.14 -2.46 -15.03
N ASP A 69 -20.47 -2.48 -14.98
CA ASP A 69 -21.31 -1.67 -15.85
C ASP A 69 -21.27 -0.20 -15.37
N ASN A 70 -21.10 0.73 -16.31
CA ASN A 70 -21.10 2.17 -16.01
C ASN A 70 -22.53 2.75 -15.88
N GLY A 71 -23.56 1.96 -16.15
CA GLY A 71 -24.93 2.45 -16.17
C GLY A 71 -25.24 3.35 -17.37
N PRO A 72 -26.43 4.00 -17.36
CA PRO A 72 -26.94 4.74 -18.51
C PRO A 72 -26.40 6.17 -18.69
N ASP A 73 -25.74 6.75 -17.68
CA ASP A 73 -25.31 8.14 -17.73
C ASP A 73 -24.04 8.30 -18.57
N ASP A 74 -23.99 9.35 -19.37
CA ASP A 74 -22.84 9.70 -20.17
C ASP A 74 -21.68 10.22 -19.29
N ILE A 75 -20.51 9.61 -19.41
CA ILE A 75 -19.32 10.05 -18.67
C ILE A 75 -18.72 11.27 -19.38
N PRO A 76 -18.55 12.40 -18.70
CA PRO A 76 -17.98 13.62 -19.30
C PRO A 76 -16.58 13.37 -19.89
N GLY A 77 -16.31 13.94 -21.07
CA GLY A 77 -15.04 13.74 -21.76
C GLY A 77 -13.81 14.19 -20.97
N TYR A 78 -13.93 15.23 -20.14
CA TYR A 78 -12.85 15.67 -19.25
C TYR A 78 -12.58 14.64 -18.13
N THR A 79 -13.61 13.96 -17.62
CA THR A 79 -13.49 12.86 -16.66
C THR A 79 -12.71 11.69 -17.26
N LEU A 80 -13.11 11.26 -18.47
CA LEU A 80 -12.41 10.20 -19.18
C LEU A 80 -10.94 10.56 -19.46
N ALA A 81 -10.67 11.79 -19.89
CA ALA A 81 -9.31 12.27 -20.14
C ALA A 81 -8.48 12.26 -18.85
N TRP A 82 -9.06 12.68 -17.72
CA TRP A 82 -8.41 12.66 -16.42
C TRP A 82 -8.09 11.25 -15.94
N ILE A 83 -9.04 10.32 -16.05
CA ILE A 83 -8.86 8.92 -15.69
C ILE A 83 -7.73 8.31 -16.52
N ARG A 84 -7.76 8.45 -17.85
CA ARG A 84 -6.71 7.91 -18.74
C ARG A 84 -5.34 8.53 -18.50
N PHE A 85 -5.29 9.84 -18.23
CA PHE A 85 -4.05 10.52 -17.85
C PHE A 85 -3.40 9.87 -16.63
N TRP A 86 -4.18 9.60 -15.59
CA TRP A 86 -3.66 8.97 -14.38
C TRP A 86 -3.31 7.50 -14.57
N GLU A 87 -4.11 6.72 -15.27
CA GLU A 87 -3.80 5.32 -15.55
C GLU A 87 -2.49 5.19 -16.34
N ILE A 88 -2.35 5.96 -17.43
CA ILE A 88 -1.12 5.95 -18.24
C ILE A 88 0.07 6.48 -17.43
N GLY A 89 -0.10 7.59 -16.73
CA GLY A 89 0.93 8.18 -15.88
C GLY A 89 1.44 7.20 -14.82
N CYS A 90 0.52 6.54 -14.14
CA CYS A 90 0.84 5.53 -13.13
C CYS A 90 1.56 4.31 -13.72
N LEU A 91 1.16 3.83 -14.89
CA LEU A 91 1.85 2.73 -15.57
C LEU A 91 3.29 3.13 -15.95
N VAL A 92 3.48 4.30 -16.56
CA VAL A 92 4.80 4.79 -16.95
C VAL A 92 5.72 4.95 -15.75
N LEU A 93 5.22 5.59 -14.69
CA LEU A 93 5.99 5.79 -13.46
C LEU A 93 6.26 4.46 -12.74
N GLY A 94 5.30 3.53 -12.73
CA GLY A 94 5.45 2.19 -12.14
C GLY A 94 6.52 1.37 -12.85
N VAL A 95 6.51 1.37 -14.19
CA VAL A 95 7.57 0.73 -15.00
C VAL A 95 8.93 1.38 -14.74
N GLY A 96 8.99 2.73 -14.67
CA GLY A 96 10.21 3.46 -14.36
C GLY A 96 10.77 3.10 -12.98
N LEU A 97 9.91 3.04 -11.96
CA LEU A 97 10.30 2.64 -10.60
C LEU A 97 10.78 1.19 -10.54
N ALA A 98 10.08 0.27 -11.21
CA ALA A 98 10.50 -1.13 -11.29
C ALA A 98 11.88 -1.25 -11.96
N ALA A 99 12.09 -0.55 -13.07
CA ALA A 99 13.38 -0.50 -13.76
C ALA A 99 14.49 0.07 -12.85
N TYR A 100 14.20 1.13 -12.10
CA TYR A 100 15.13 1.71 -11.12
C TYR A 100 15.50 0.69 -10.02
N ILE A 101 14.52 0.02 -9.41
CA ILE A 101 14.74 -0.98 -8.37
C ILE A 101 15.55 -2.15 -8.90
N ILE A 102 15.23 -2.66 -10.09
CA ILE A 102 15.97 -3.76 -10.74
C ILE A 102 17.40 -3.33 -11.09
N GLY A 103 17.58 -2.13 -11.64
CA GLY A 103 18.89 -1.57 -11.93
C GLY A 103 19.76 -1.44 -10.68
N LYS A 104 19.18 -0.95 -9.59
CA LYS A 104 19.85 -0.84 -8.30
C LYS A 104 20.21 -2.22 -7.73
N MET A 105 19.29 -3.17 -7.78
CA MET A 105 19.50 -4.56 -7.35
C MET A 105 20.68 -5.22 -8.10
N ARG A 106 20.74 -5.05 -9.42
CA ARG A 106 21.82 -5.60 -10.26
C ARG A 106 23.18 -4.97 -9.93
N ARG A 107 23.20 -3.65 -9.70
CA ARG A 107 24.43 -2.89 -9.40
C ARG A 107 24.97 -3.22 -8.01
N GLU A 108 24.08 -3.27 -7.00
CA GLU A 108 24.45 -3.47 -5.59
C GLU A 108 24.50 -4.95 -5.19
N ARG A 109 24.00 -5.84 -6.06
CA ARG A 109 23.85 -7.29 -5.80
C ARG A 109 23.08 -7.59 -4.51
N GLN A 110 22.22 -6.67 -4.11
CA GLN A 110 21.36 -6.76 -2.94
C GLN A 110 19.96 -6.26 -3.28
N PHE A 111 18.94 -6.81 -2.61
CA PHE A 111 17.58 -6.31 -2.79
C PHE A 111 17.43 -4.98 -2.03
N PRO A 112 17.13 -3.85 -2.71
CA PRO A 112 17.14 -2.54 -2.09
C PRO A 112 15.98 -2.37 -1.10
N THR A 113 16.21 -1.63 -0.01
CA THR A 113 15.18 -1.32 1.01
C THR A 113 13.93 -0.66 0.41
N LEU A 114 14.11 0.17 -0.64
CA LEU A 114 12.97 0.73 -1.37
C LEU A 114 12.10 -0.37 -2.02
N GLY A 115 12.71 -1.41 -2.56
CA GLY A 115 11.98 -2.56 -3.12
C GLY A 115 11.23 -3.34 -2.04
N VAL A 116 11.82 -3.52 -0.85
CA VAL A 116 11.13 -4.11 0.32
C VAL A 116 9.90 -3.30 0.66
N PHE A 117 10.02 -1.98 0.72
CA PHE A 117 8.95 -1.06 1.06
C PHE A 117 7.80 -1.10 0.03
N VAL A 118 8.13 -1.02 -1.26
CA VAL A 118 7.16 -1.08 -2.37
C VAL A 118 6.37 -2.38 -2.36
N LEU A 119 7.06 -3.52 -2.23
CA LEU A 119 6.38 -4.82 -2.21
C LEU A 119 5.53 -5.01 -0.96
N ALA A 120 5.98 -4.53 0.19
CA ALA A 120 5.19 -4.62 1.42
C ALA A 120 3.90 -3.79 1.35
N TRP A 121 3.97 -2.58 0.75
CA TRP A 121 2.78 -1.76 0.51
C TRP A 121 1.80 -2.43 -0.45
N LEU A 122 2.31 -2.95 -1.58
CA LEU A 122 1.49 -3.70 -2.54
C LEU A 122 0.76 -4.87 -1.86
N LEU A 123 1.44 -5.57 -0.93
CA LEU A 123 0.86 -6.67 -0.16
C LEU A 123 -0.08 -6.22 0.98
N ALA A 124 -0.27 -4.94 1.22
CA ALA A 124 -1.26 -4.39 2.15
C ALA A 124 -2.46 -3.74 1.43
N ALA A 125 -2.30 -3.41 0.15
CA ALA A 125 -3.26 -2.65 -0.63
C ALA A 125 -4.63 -3.33 -0.82
N TRP A 126 -4.72 -4.67 -0.68
CA TRP A 126 -5.98 -5.41 -0.80
C TRP A 126 -7.08 -4.94 0.17
N GLN A 127 -6.71 -4.25 1.24
CA GLN A 127 -7.64 -3.73 2.24
C GLN A 127 -8.36 -2.44 1.82
N ASP A 128 -7.99 -1.82 0.69
CA ASP A 128 -8.59 -0.57 0.22
C ASP A 128 -10.13 -0.62 0.13
N VAL A 129 -10.67 -1.73 -0.35
CA VAL A 129 -12.12 -1.99 -0.38
C VAL A 129 -12.76 -1.90 1.01
N GLY A 130 -11.97 -2.04 2.07
CA GLY A 130 -12.40 -2.08 3.46
C GLY A 130 -13.12 -0.83 3.94
N VAL A 131 -12.99 0.31 3.28
CA VAL A 131 -13.75 1.53 3.58
C VAL A 131 -15.27 1.31 3.47
N ASN A 132 -15.69 0.36 2.63
CA ASN A 132 -17.07 0.01 2.36
C ASN A 132 -17.55 -1.23 3.12
N ALA A 133 -16.78 -1.78 4.06
CA ALA A 133 -17.08 -3.10 4.66
C ALA A 133 -18.42 -3.19 5.38
N VAL A 134 -18.91 -2.10 5.94
CA VAL A 134 -20.17 -2.05 6.72
C VAL A 134 -21.28 -1.35 5.93
N ARG A 135 -20.93 -0.39 5.10
CA ARG A 135 -21.86 0.47 4.38
C ARG A 135 -21.17 1.07 3.15
N PRO A 136 -21.84 1.24 1.99
CA PRO A 136 -21.26 1.91 0.84
C PRO A 136 -21.10 3.40 1.17
N VAL A 137 -19.87 3.84 1.30
CA VAL A 137 -19.51 5.23 1.62
C VAL A 137 -18.64 5.89 0.57
N PHE A 138 -18.03 5.07 -0.32
CA PHE A 138 -17.09 5.53 -1.31
C PHE A 138 -17.26 4.74 -2.60
N GLY A 139 -17.21 5.40 -3.76
CA GLY A 139 -17.31 4.78 -5.08
C GLY A 139 -16.28 5.34 -6.05
N TYR A 140 -15.59 4.45 -6.76
CA TYR A 140 -14.76 4.79 -7.91
C TYR A 140 -15.62 4.89 -9.18
N ASN A 141 -15.22 5.75 -10.10
CA ASN A 141 -15.83 5.81 -11.44
C ASN A 141 -15.57 4.52 -12.21
N GLY A 142 -16.62 3.88 -12.71
CA GLY A 142 -16.56 2.64 -13.45
C GLY A 142 -15.75 2.72 -14.77
N ALA A 143 -15.49 3.93 -15.28
CA ALA A 143 -14.63 4.14 -16.45
C ALA A 143 -13.15 3.79 -16.20
N PHE A 144 -12.68 3.71 -14.96
CA PHE A 144 -11.35 3.14 -14.69
C PHE A 144 -11.28 1.70 -15.21
N PHE A 145 -10.09 1.29 -15.64
CA PHE A 145 -9.86 -0.13 -15.92
C PHE A 145 -10.06 -0.95 -14.66
N ASN A 146 -11.12 -1.75 -14.65
CA ASN A 146 -11.52 -2.57 -13.51
C ASN A 146 -11.96 -3.96 -13.98
N MET A 147 -12.05 -4.89 -13.05
CA MET A 147 -12.63 -6.23 -13.20
C MET A 147 -13.60 -6.50 -12.03
N GLY A 148 -14.40 -5.49 -11.66
CA GLY A 148 -15.27 -5.54 -10.48
C GLY A 148 -14.51 -5.35 -9.17
N THR A 149 -14.93 -6.05 -8.14
CA THR A 149 -14.36 -5.95 -6.79
C THR A 149 -14.11 -7.31 -6.15
N TRP A 150 -13.09 -7.39 -5.30
CA TRP A 150 -12.83 -8.59 -4.47
C TRP A 150 -13.47 -8.52 -3.09
N ALA A 151 -14.22 -7.46 -2.79
CA ALA A 151 -14.74 -7.15 -1.47
C ALA A 151 -15.57 -8.29 -0.86
N GLU A 152 -16.53 -8.84 -1.62
CA GLU A 152 -17.44 -9.90 -1.14
C GLU A 152 -16.74 -11.24 -0.81
N PHE A 153 -15.51 -11.44 -1.31
CA PHE A 153 -14.71 -12.63 -1.01
C PHE A 153 -13.92 -12.50 0.29
N ILE A 154 -13.96 -11.33 0.94
CA ILE A 154 -13.37 -11.12 2.26
C ILE A 154 -14.27 -11.76 3.31
N PRO A 155 -13.78 -12.74 4.11
CA PRO A 155 -14.56 -13.33 5.16
C PRO A 155 -15.10 -12.30 6.16
N GLY A 156 -16.41 -12.33 6.41
CA GLY A 156 -17.08 -11.37 7.29
C GLY A 156 -17.49 -10.07 6.61
N TRP A 157 -17.42 -9.97 5.29
CA TRP A 157 -17.94 -8.82 4.55
C TRP A 157 -19.44 -8.69 4.75
N VAL A 158 -19.91 -7.51 5.14
CA VAL A 158 -21.31 -7.25 5.53
C VAL A 158 -22.07 -6.54 4.42
N GLU A 159 -21.41 -5.61 3.73
CA GLU A 159 -22.02 -4.80 2.69
C GLU A 159 -22.49 -5.65 1.50
N LYS A 160 -23.73 -5.42 1.06
CA LYS A 160 -24.35 -6.10 -0.09
C LYS A 160 -24.86 -5.11 -1.14
N GLY A 161 -24.40 -3.87 -1.07
CA GLY A 161 -24.77 -2.81 -2.01
C GLY A 161 -24.22 -3.04 -3.42
N PRO A 162 -24.38 -2.05 -4.31
CA PRO A 162 -23.90 -2.12 -5.67
C PRO A 162 -22.38 -2.39 -5.72
N GLU A 163 -21.98 -3.14 -6.72
CA GLU A 163 -20.57 -3.46 -6.93
C GLU A 163 -19.76 -2.16 -7.09
N ASN A 164 -18.84 -1.93 -6.17
CA ASN A 164 -17.93 -0.80 -6.25
C ASN A 164 -16.64 -1.25 -6.96
N PRO A 165 -16.46 -0.94 -8.26
CA PRO A 165 -15.33 -1.42 -9.03
C PRO A 165 -14.02 -0.88 -8.48
N GLN A 166 -12.99 -1.71 -8.48
CA GLN A 166 -11.66 -1.31 -8.07
C GLN A 166 -10.80 -0.96 -9.28
N PRO A 167 -10.22 0.25 -9.36
CA PRO A 167 -9.42 0.72 -10.49
C PRO A 167 -8.05 0.05 -10.49
N ILE A 168 -7.92 -1.15 -11.05
CA ILE A 168 -6.74 -2.02 -10.93
C ILE A 168 -5.44 -1.30 -11.30
N ILE A 169 -5.39 -0.60 -12.43
CA ILE A 169 -4.18 0.09 -12.89
C ILE A 169 -3.85 1.25 -11.96
N TYR A 170 -4.81 2.11 -11.69
CA TYR A 170 -4.63 3.27 -10.81
C TYR A 170 -4.26 2.83 -9.39
N PHE A 171 -4.98 1.86 -8.86
CA PHE A 171 -4.82 1.33 -7.52
C PHE A 171 -3.42 0.73 -7.30
N LEU A 172 -3.00 -0.21 -8.17
CA LEU A 172 -1.67 -0.78 -8.08
C LEU A 172 -0.59 0.30 -8.15
N ALA A 173 -0.75 1.23 -9.09
CA ALA A 173 0.25 2.24 -9.34
C ALA A 173 0.27 3.35 -8.28
N SER A 174 -0.86 3.77 -7.72
CA SER A 174 -0.91 4.77 -6.65
C SER A 174 -0.16 4.30 -5.40
N TYR A 175 -0.36 3.06 -4.98
CA TYR A 175 0.36 2.47 -3.85
C TYR A 175 1.85 2.24 -4.15
N ILE A 176 2.21 1.85 -5.38
CA ILE A 176 3.59 1.57 -5.77
C ILE A 176 4.38 2.85 -6.07
N VAL A 177 3.74 3.85 -6.68
CA VAL A 177 4.43 5.01 -7.27
C VAL A 177 4.39 6.23 -6.36
N LEU A 178 3.20 6.62 -5.91
CA LEU A 178 3.05 7.89 -5.15
C LEU A 178 3.78 7.83 -3.82
N THR A 179 3.73 6.69 -3.11
CA THR A 179 4.40 6.55 -1.82
C THR A 179 5.92 6.61 -1.92
N PRO A 180 6.61 5.90 -2.85
CA PRO A 180 8.04 6.06 -3.05
C PRO A 180 8.47 7.46 -3.53
N LEU A 181 7.69 8.10 -4.39
CA LEU A 181 7.96 9.47 -4.81
C LEU A 181 7.85 10.45 -3.63
N ALA A 182 6.83 10.26 -2.79
CA ALA A 182 6.70 11.01 -1.55
C ALA A 182 7.93 10.81 -0.65
N ILE A 183 8.39 9.57 -0.44
CA ILE A 183 9.59 9.25 0.36
C ILE A 183 10.82 9.99 -0.17
N MET A 184 11.06 9.96 -1.48
CA MET A 184 12.22 10.63 -2.09
C MET A 184 12.19 12.15 -1.90
N GLY A 185 10.99 12.75 -1.93
CA GLY A 185 10.80 14.18 -1.65
C GLY A 185 10.98 14.53 -0.17
N ILE A 186 10.53 13.65 0.71
CA ILE A 186 10.49 13.87 2.16
C ILE A 186 11.86 13.84 2.81
N ASP A 187 12.77 12.96 2.39
CA ASP A 187 14.13 12.95 2.92
C ASP A 187 14.77 14.35 2.76
N LYS A 188 14.62 14.97 1.58
CA LYS A 188 15.08 16.36 1.34
C LYS A 188 14.34 17.40 2.15
N LEU A 189 13.02 17.23 2.31
CA LEU A 189 12.19 18.15 3.09
C LEU A 189 12.56 18.12 4.56
N ILE A 190 12.73 16.94 5.16
CA ILE A 190 13.16 16.78 6.55
C ILE A 190 14.55 17.41 6.76
N GLU A 191 15.48 17.18 5.84
CA GLU A 191 16.81 17.78 5.90
C GLU A 191 16.74 19.32 5.83
N THR A 192 15.92 19.85 4.93
CA THR A 192 15.70 21.31 4.78
C THR A 192 15.05 21.91 6.05
N LEU A 193 14.04 21.24 6.59
CA LEU A 193 13.39 21.66 7.84
C LEU A 193 14.38 21.72 9.01
N ARG A 194 15.20 20.68 9.18
CA ARG A 194 16.21 20.63 10.24
C ARG A 194 17.27 21.71 10.08
N ARG A 195 17.69 22.03 8.85
CA ARG A 195 18.63 23.13 8.59
C ARG A 195 18.00 24.48 8.89
N ARG A 196 16.73 24.69 8.48
CA ARG A 196 16.04 25.99 8.63
C ARG A 196 15.56 26.23 10.06
N PHE A 197 15.18 25.17 10.76
CA PHE A 197 14.64 25.20 12.11
C PHE A 197 15.42 24.26 13.05
N PRO A 198 16.65 24.59 13.45
CA PRO A 198 17.50 23.70 14.25
C PRO A 198 16.92 23.33 15.61
N ARG A 199 15.98 24.14 16.13
CA ARG A 199 15.28 23.88 17.40
C ARG A 199 14.08 22.94 17.26
N LEU A 200 13.69 22.57 16.03
CA LEU A 200 12.56 21.68 15.80
C LEU A 200 12.94 20.26 16.24
N ASN A 201 12.30 19.78 17.27
CA ASN A 201 12.51 18.42 17.76
C ASN A 201 11.81 17.38 16.85
N ARG A 202 12.04 16.11 17.13
CA ARG A 202 11.48 15.00 16.35
C ARG A 202 9.95 15.03 16.31
N ALA A 203 9.30 15.34 17.44
CA ALA A 203 7.84 15.44 17.50
C ALA A 203 7.31 16.59 16.63
N GLY A 204 7.98 17.73 16.60
CA GLY A 204 7.63 18.86 15.73
C GLY A 204 7.76 18.51 14.24
N VAL A 205 8.80 17.74 13.84
CA VAL A 205 8.91 17.24 12.46
C VAL A 205 7.75 16.32 12.12
N ILE A 206 7.40 15.38 13.00
CA ILE A 206 6.28 14.45 12.80
C ILE A 206 4.96 15.23 12.69
N ALA A 207 4.69 16.17 13.58
CA ALA A 207 3.48 16.99 13.54
C ALA A 207 3.36 17.80 12.26
N PHE A 208 4.47 18.42 11.81
CA PHE A 208 4.53 19.10 10.52
C PHE A 208 4.21 18.17 9.35
N MET A 209 4.77 16.96 9.36
CA MET A 209 4.53 15.98 8.32
C MET A 209 3.07 15.53 8.29
N ILE A 210 2.45 15.29 9.46
CA ILE A 210 1.02 14.96 9.55
C ILE A 210 0.18 16.10 8.94
N ALA A 211 0.43 17.34 9.34
CA ALA A 211 -0.30 18.49 8.81
C ALA A 211 -0.12 18.65 7.28
N LEU A 212 1.11 18.49 6.79
CA LEU A 212 1.41 18.57 5.36
C LEU A 212 0.67 17.49 4.57
N PHE A 213 0.75 16.23 5.00
CA PHE A 213 0.11 15.12 4.27
C PHE A 213 -1.41 15.16 4.38
N THR A 214 -1.96 15.59 5.52
CA THR A 214 -3.40 15.87 5.63
C THR A 214 -3.83 16.92 4.60
N PHE A 215 -3.10 18.02 4.49
CA PHE A 215 -3.40 19.08 3.52
C PHE A 215 -3.27 18.58 2.07
N LEU A 216 -2.20 17.83 1.76
CA LEU A 216 -2.00 17.28 0.42
C LEU A 216 -3.07 16.25 0.05
N CYS A 217 -3.46 15.39 0.99
CA CYS A 217 -4.55 14.44 0.81
C CYS A 217 -5.85 15.18 0.49
N LEU A 218 -6.23 16.14 1.34
CA LEU A 218 -7.43 16.96 1.14
C LEU A 218 -7.44 17.66 -0.23
N ALA A 219 -6.32 18.26 -0.62
CA ALA A 219 -6.22 18.98 -1.90
C ALA A 219 -6.33 18.02 -3.09
N LEU A 220 -5.62 16.90 -3.05
CA LEU A 220 -5.64 15.90 -4.12
C LEU A 220 -7.02 15.24 -4.24
N GLU A 221 -7.62 14.82 -3.13
CA GLU A 221 -8.96 14.21 -3.10
C GLU A 221 -9.99 15.15 -3.73
N GLN A 222 -9.98 16.44 -3.37
CA GLN A 222 -10.88 17.41 -3.93
C GLN A 222 -10.69 17.63 -5.44
N VAL A 223 -9.48 17.50 -5.95
CA VAL A 223 -9.23 17.52 -7.40
C VAL A 223 -9.84 16.30 -8.07
N PHE A 224 -9.57 15.09 -7.56
CA PHE A 224 -10.09 13.86 -8.15
C PHE A 224 -11.63 13.78 -8.10
N ILE A 225 -12.23 14.20 -6.99
CA ILE A 225 -13.69 14.27 -6.85
C ILE A 225 -14.29 15.23 -7.89
N ARG A 226 -13.71 16.43 -8.07
CA ARG A 226 -14.20 17.41 -9.05
C ARG A 226 -14.03 16.99 -10.50
N PHE A 227 -13.04 16.14 -10.78
CA PHE A 227 -12.89 15.52 -12.09
C PHE A 227 -13.74 14.24 -12.26
N GLY A 228 -14.52 13.85 -11.24
CA GLY A 228 -15.42 12.72 -11.29
C GLY A 228 -14.71 11.35 -11.29
N ALA A 229 -13.48 11.29 -10.74
CA ALA A 229 -12.73 10.03 -10.67
C ALA A 229 -13.30 9.08 -9.59
N TRP A 230 -13.79 9.65 -8.49
CA TRP A 230 -14.47 8.96 -7.40
C TRP A 230 -15.29 9.95 -6.57
N HIS A 231 -16.18 9.40 -5.73
CA HIS A 231 -17.03 10.19 -4.85
C HIS A 231 -17.19 9.53 -3.50
N TYR A 232 -17.40 10.34 -2.47
CA TYR A 232 -17.86 9.86 -1.18
C TYR A 232 -19.38 9.86 -1.20
N LEU A 233 -19.98 8.69 -1.21
CA LEU A 233 -21.44 8.51 -1.31
C LEU A 233 -22.17 8.86 0.00
N ARG A 234 -21.47 8.67 1.14
CA ARG A 234 -22.00 8.98 2.47
C ARG A 234 -20.90 9.51 3.36
N VAL A 235 -21.22 10.52 4.16
CA VAL A 235 -20.29 11.11 5.14
C VAL A 235 -21.00 11.41 6.47
N ASN A 236 -20.19 11.57 7.51
CA ASN A 236 -20.64 12.20 8.75
C ASN A 236 -20.62 13.72 8.56
N GLU A 237 -21.79 14.37 8.66
CA GLU A 237 -21.97 15.79 8.38
C GLU A 237 -21.01 16.68 9.18
N THR A 238 -20.86 16.41 10.47
CA THR A 238 -20.04 17.21 11.40
C THR A 238 -18.55 17.15 11.07
N TRP A 239 -18.07 16.01 10.53
CA TRP A 239 -16.66 15.73 10.26
C TRP A 239 -16.33 15.70 8.78
N SER A 240 -17.04 16.52 7.98
CA SER A 240 -16.87 16.54 6.53
C SER A 240 -16.91 17.94 5.96
N ILE A 241 -16.27 18.15 4.82
CA ILE A 241 -16.41 19.35 4.02
C ILE A 241 -17.40 19.10 2.90
N PHE A 242 -18.16 20.15 2.54
CA PHE A 242 -19.22 20.10 1.53
C PHE A 242 -20.25 18.97 1.72
N PRO A 243 -20.70 18.66 2.97
CA PRO A 243 -21.62 17.55 3.21
C PRO A 243 -22.92 17.72 2.43
N GLY A 244 -23.49 16.61 1.95
CA GLY A 244 -24.73 16.63 1.16
C GLY A 244 -24.54 17.03 -0.31
N THR A 245 -23.32 17.18 -0.80
CA THR A 245 -23.01 17.45 -2.20
C THR A 245 -22.12 16.38 -2.82
N MET A 246 -22.04 16.33 -4.15
CA MET A 246 -21.12 15.44 -4.87
C MET A 246 -19.63 15.74 -4.58
N TYR A 247 -19.32 16.86 -3.92
CA TYR A 247 -17.95 17.25 -3.56
C TYR A 247 -17.62 16.98 -2.10
N GLN A 248 -18.50 16.28 -1.37
CA GLN A 248 -18.29 15.96 0.03
C GLN A 248 -17.03 15.11 0.25
N PHE A 249 -16.32 15.41 1.35
CA PHE A 249 -15.10 14.69 1.73
C PHE A 249 -14.99 14.57 3.25
N PRO A 250 -14.79 13.36 3.79
CA PRO A 250 -14.67 13.15 5.22
C PRO A 250 -13.29 13.58 5.72
N LEU A 251 -13.24 14.55 6.64
CA LEU A 251 -11.98 15.07 7.20
C LEU A 251 -11.19 14.00 7.96
N TYR A 252 -11.88 13.02 8.54
CA TYR A 252 -11.22 11.90 9.23
C TYR A 252 -10.43 11.00 8.26
N GLU A 253 -10.81 10.93 6.98
CA GLU A 253 -9.99 10.31 5.94
C GLU A 253 -8.69 11.09 5.75
N GLY A 254 -8.78 12.39 5.50
CA GLY A 254 -7.62 13.25 5.29
C GLY A 254 -6.65 13.26 6.46
N VAL A 255 -7.17 13.31 7.71
CA VAL A 255 -6.33 13.35 8.91
C VAL A 255 -5.73 11.97 9.23
N VAL A 256 -6.54 10.91 9.21
CA VAL A 256 -6.09 9.59 9.67
C VAL A 256 -5.31 8.89 8.55
N PHE A 257 -5.88 8.71 7.37
CA PHE A 257 -5.19 8.05 6.26
C PHE A 257 -4.13 8.97 5.63
N GLY A 258 -4.54 10.14 5.14
CA GLY A 258 -3.64 11.11 4.52
C GLY A 258 -2.50 11.54 5.45
N GLY A 259 -2.81 11.89 6.70
CA GLY A 259 -1.84 12.34 7.68
C GLY A 259 -1.15 11.20 8.43
N ILE A 260 -1.88 10.50 9.31
CA ILE A 260 -1.27 9.60 10.30
C ILE A 260 -0.72 8.33 9.65
N VAL A 261 -1.53 7.61 8.87
CA VAL A 261 -1.12 6.34 8.23
C VAL A 261 0.06 6.56 7.28
N THR A 262 -0.01 7.64 6.48
CA THR A 262 1.07 8.02 5.56
C THR A 262 2.35 8.34 6.32
N VAL A 263 2.29 9.14 7.40
CA VAL A 263 3.47 9.50 8.19
C VAL A 263 4.04 8.31 8.94
N ILE A 264 3.22 7.38 9.46
CA ILE A 264 3.71 6.13 10.04
C ILE A 264 4.48 5.33 8.99
N SER A 265 3.89 5.13 7.81
CA SER A 265 4.47 4.34 6.73
C SER A 265 5.79 4.91 6.22
N ILE A 266 5.80 6.22 5.92
CA ILE A 266 7.00 6.93 5.48
C ILE A 266 8.04 6.99 6.60
N GLY A 267 7.60 7.21 7.83
CA GLY A 267 8.48 7.27 9.00
C GLY A 267 9.26 5.98 9.22
N ILE A 268 8.65 4.82 8.98
CA ILE A 268 9.34 3.52 9.05
C ILE A 268 10.54 3.51 8.08
N TYR A 269 10.38 4.07 6.88
CA TYR A 269 11.47 4.15 5.89
C TYR A 269 12.47 5.27 6.21
N CYS A 270 12.01 6.48 6.52
CA CYS A 270 12.87 7.65 6.73
C CYS A 270 13.70 7.58 8.02
N PHE A 271 13.25 6.83 9.03
CA PHE A 271 13.99 6.62 10.27
C PHE A 271 14.80 5.32 10.30
N ARG A 272 15.11 4.75 9.12
CA ARG A 272 16.07 3.65 9.00
C ARG A 272 17.43 4.07 9.54
N ASP A 273 18.20 3.09 9.97
CA ASP A 273 19.57 3.32 10.44
C ASP A 273 20.53 3.55 9.27
N LYS A 274 21.81 3.75 9.62
CA LYS A 274 22.91 3.95 8.64
C LYS A 274 23.15 2.75 7.72
N ASP A 275 22.76 1.56 8.16
CA ASP A 275 22.87 0.31 7.40
C ASP A 275 21.62 0.05 6.53
N GLY A 276 20.67 0.99 6.52
CA GLY A 276 19.41 0.92 5.76
C GLY A 276 18.38 -0.03 6.36
N LEU A 277 18.52 -0.39 7.65
CA LEU A 277 17.60 -1.24 8.37
C LEU A 277 16.47 -0.41 8.99
N MET A 278 15.23 -0.87 8.82
CA MET A 278 14.03 -0.28 9.38
C MET A 278 13.74 -0.86 10.78
N ILE A 279 12.85 -0.23 11.53
CA ILE A 279 12.42 -0.74 12.85
C ILE A 279 11.85 -2.16 12.77
N THR A 280 11.26 -2.51 11.64
CA THR A 280 10.70 -3.85 11.36
C THR A 280 11.77 -4.91 11.11
N ASP A 281 13.01 -4.49 10.87
CA ASP A 281 14.16 -5.38 10.67
C ASP A 281 14.84 -5.78 12.01
N LYS A 282 14.30 -5.35 13.16
CA LYS A 282 14.90 -5.59 14.48
C LYS A 282 15.08 -7.08 14.76
N GLY A 283 16.32 -7.45 15.03
CA GLY A 283 16.74 -8.84 15.28
C GLY A 283 17.24 -9.57 14.04
N ILE A 284 17.36 -8.88 12.90
CA ILE A 284 17.90 -9.47 11.64
C ILE A 284 19.34 -9.96 11.83
N GLU A 285 20.11 -9.30 12.71
CA GLU A 285 21.50 -9.66 13.05
C GLU A 285 21.64 -11.03 13.71
N ARG A 286 20.53 -11.57 14.23
CA ARG A 286 20.49 -12.93 14.82
C ARG A 286 20.23 -14.01 13.79
N LEU A 287 19.90 -13.64 12.56
CA LEU A 287 19.66 -14.56 11.46
C LEU A 287 20.96 -14.81 10.72
N LYS A 288 21.20 -16.08 10.31
CA LYS A 288 22.30 -16.37 9.42
C LYS A 288 22.06 -15.69 8.06
N PRO A 289 23.13 -15.17 7.39
CA PRO A 289 23.01 -14.68 6.03
C PRO A 289 22.40 -15.74 5.11
N THR A 290 21.34 -15.37 4.40
CA THR A 290 20.62 -16.29 3.50
C THR A 290 19.96 -15.49 2.39
N LYS A 291 19.73 -16.11 1.25
CA LYS A 291 18.95 -15.53 0.14
C LYS A 291 17.49 -15.19 0.52
N TRP A 292 17.00 -15.73 1.63
CA TRP A 292 15.65 -15.47 2.14
C TRP A 292 15.51 -14.17 2.96
N LEU A 293 16.62 -13.51 3.32
CA LEU A 293 16.56 -12.26 4.10
C LEU A 293 15.66 -11.18 3.48
N PRO A 294 15.71 -10.91 2.15
CA PRO A 294 14.78 -9.94 1.55
C PRO A 294 13.31 -10.33 1.73
N VAL A 295 12.98 -11.62 1.60
CA VAL A 295 11.61 -12.12 1.77
C VAL A 295 11.15 -11.94 3.22
N ILE A 296 12.01 -12.25 4.20
CA ILE A 296 11.73 -12.04 5.63
C ILE A 296 11.47 -10.56 5.90
N ARG A 297 12.27 -9.65 5.36
CA ARG A 297 12.08 -8.21 5.48
C ARG A 297 10.76 -7.74 4.85
N ILE A 298 10.45 -8.22 3.64
CA ILE A 298 9.18 -7.89 2.96
C ILE A 298 8.00 -8.35 3.82
N LEU A 299 7.99 -9.61 4.26
CA LEU A 299 6.91 -10.15 5.08
C LEU A 299 6.78 -9.43 6.43
N SER A 300 7.90 -9.09 7.09
CA SER A 300 7.90 -8.34 8.34
C SER A 300 7.24 -6.96 8.17
N LEU A 301 7.60 -6.23 7.13
CA LEU A 301 7.03 -4.92 6.85
C LEU A 301 5.57 -5.03 6.37
N THR A 302 5.24 -6.07 5.59
CA THR A 302 3.87 -6.39 5.18
C THR A 302 2.95 -6.59 6.39
N ALA A 303 3.41 -7.28 7.44
CA ALA A 303 2.65 -7.43 8.67
C ALA A 303 2.29 -6.06 9.28
N VAL A 304 3.25 -5.16 9.39
CA VAL A 304 3.05 -3.84 9.99
C VAL A 304 2.08 -3.01 9.16
N PHE A 305 2.25 -2.98 7.83
CA PHE A 305 1.35 -2.22 6.96
C PHE A 305 -0.08 -2.77 6.97
N ASN A 306 -0.24 -4.10 6.97
CA ASN A 306 -1.57 -4.70 7.09
C ASN A 306 -2.22 -4.37 8.45
N LEU A 307 -1.48 -4.39 9.55
CA LEU A 307 -2.01 -4.01 10.86
C LEU A 307 -2.41 -2.53 10.92
N VAL A 308 -1.58 -1.64 10.38
CA VAL A 308 -1.87 -0.20 10.32
C VAL A 308 -3.13 0.05 9.49
N MET A 309 -3.25 -0.57 8.31
CA MET A 309 -4.43 -0.47 7.46
C MET A 309 -5.67 -1.06 8.15
N MET A 310 -5.53 -2.21 8.80
CA MET A 310 -6.66 -2.82 9.52
C MET A 310 -7.17 -1.91 10.64
N VAL A 311 -6.29 -1.31 11.44
CA VAL A 311 -6.68 -0.37 12.50
C VAL A 311 -7.37 0.86 11.89
N PHE A 312 -6.85 1.39 10.79
CA PHE A 312 -7.48 2.48 10.05
C PHE A 312 -8.88 2.08 9.56
N MET A 313 -9.02 0.94 8.88
CA MET A 313 -10.30 0.47 8.33
C MET A 313 -11.33 0.22 9.43
N LEU A 314 -10.95 -0.33 10.57
CA LEU A 314 -11.84 -0.51 11.71
C LEU A 314 -12.33 0.85 12.25
N GLY A 315 -11.42 1.80 12.45
CA GLY A 315 -11.78 3.15 12.90
C GLY A 315 -12.65 3.90 11.89
N PHE A 316 -12.32 3.81 10.61
CA PHE A 316 -13.08 4.43 9.53
C PHE A 316 -14.50 3.87 9.45
N ASN A 317 -14.67 2.55 9.45
CA ASN A 317 -15.98 1.91 9.44
C ASN A 317 -16.80 2.21 10.72
N PHE A 318 -16.15 2.35 11.88
CA PHE A 318 -16.82 2.76 13.10
C PHE A 318 -17.46 4.16 12.96
N VAL A 319 -16.74 5.12 12.37
CA VAL A 319 -17.31 6.45 12.07
C VAL A 319 -18.38 6.35 11.00
N ASN A 320 -18.17 5.54 9.96
CA ASN A 320 -19.10 5.38 8.86
C ASN A 320 -20.41 4.69 9.21
N MET A 321 -20.46 3.92 10.29
CA MET A 321 -21.76 3.44 10.82
C MET A 321 -22.75 4.58 11.12
N HIS A 322 -22.22 5.78 11.41
CA HIS A 322 -22.99 6.98 11.70
C HIS A 322 -23.02 7.98 10.52
N ALA A 323 -22.45 7.62 9.36
CA ALA A 323 -22.47 8.45 8.16
C ALA A 323 -23.85 8.36 7.48
N GLY A 324 -24.66 9.39 7.62
CA GLY A 324 -26.03 9.47 7.07
C GLY A 324 -26.20 10.45 5.94
N THR A 325 -25.35 11.46 5.85
CA THR A 325 -25.44 12.53 4.86
C THR A 325 -24.93 12.07 3.51
N GLN A 326 -25.74 12.23 2.48
CA GLN A 326 -25.47 11.85 1.09
C GLN A 326 -25.92 12.95 0.14
N PRO A 327 -25.36 13.05 -1.06
CA PRO A 327 -25.88 13.91 -2.12
C PRO A 327 -27.31 13.52 -2.48
N PRO A 328 -28.10 14.42 -3.11
CA PRO A 328 -29.36 14.05 -3.75
C PRO A 328 -29.18 12.87 -4.70
N ALA A 329 -30.13 11.93 -4.67
CA ALA A 329 -30.00 10.68 -5.43
C ALA A 329 -29.93 10.91 -6.97
N ASP A 330 -30.55 11.99 -7.45
CA ASP A 330 -30.54 12.42 -8.84
C ASP A 330 -29.23 13.14 -9.26
N GLU A 331 -28.39 13.49 -8.31
CA GLU A 331 -27.05 14.04 -8.58
C GLU A 331 -25.96 12.97 -8.63
N ILE A 332 -26.21 11.74 -8.13
CA ILE A 332 -25.25 10.65 -8.12
C ILE A 332 -25.25 9.97 -9.49
N PRO A 333 -24.17 10.08 -10.29
CA PRO A 333 -24.12 9.46 -11.61
C PRO A 333 -24.09 7.92 -11.49
N SER A 334 -24.69 7.23 -12.46
CA SER A 334 -24.75 5.76 -12.49
C SER A 334 -23.40 5.07 -12.66
N TYR A 335 -22.37 5.80 -13.06
CA TYR A 335 -21.01 5.29 -13.26
C TYR A 335 -20.11 5.39 -12.00
N VAL A 336 -20.68 5.69 -10.83
CA VAL A 336 -19.93 5.83 -9.55
C VAL A 336 -20.39 4.78 -8.54
#